data_56a451cbd488f87cdde803a640ba0880
#
_entry.id   56a451cbd488f87cdde803a640ba0880
#
_cell.length_a   1.000
_cell.length_b   1.000
_cell.length_c   1.000
_cell.angle_alpha   90.00
_cell.angle_beta   90.00
_cell.angle_gamma   90.00
#
_symmetry.space_group_name_H-M   'P 1'
#
loop_
_entity.id
_entity.type
_entity.pdbx_description
1 polymer ?
#
loop_
_entity_poly.entity_id
_entity_poly.type
_entity_poly.pdbx_seq_one_letter_code
_entity_poly.pdbx_strand_id
1 'polypeptide(L)'
;MVTKIEDLLNNDAFTNRHIGSSSEQKNQMLDYLGFDNLDKLIDEIVPDIIRRKKPMNIANGMSELAALKQLRNLARMNIRYKSFIGQGYYNAITPPVIQRNIQENPAWYSAYTPYQPEISQGRLEALMNFQTMISDLTGMDLANASMLDEATACAEAMALCHRVSKSKSNVFFVANDCYAQNIEVIKTRAEPLNIEVVIGDPLVELKELDCFGVLLQYPNTYGGFSDYSNLIESVHQKKALVAISADLLSLTLLKPPGEMGADLVVGNTQRFGVPIGYGGPHAAYMSINDKYKRSMPGRIIGASVDTKGRLAYRLALQTREQHIRREKATSNICTAQALLAIMASMYAVYHGPQGLKNIAGRIFRYASVFAGGMEKMGFRIINETFFDTLTIEVKNSDAIVMQAEKNGYNINVFSKTLVSVSFDELSTPEDIEYLWRIFNTESNLNSQILFEKDKTQINKNLKRKSKFLTHKVFNTYRSETNMMRYIRYLGDKDIALDRSMIPLGSCTMKLNAAAELIPVTWPEFSQIHPAVPMNQVIGYQQMISELEEMLCETTGYSAISLQPNSGAQGEYAGLIAIRGYHRSRG
;
A
#
# COMPACT_ATOMS: atom_id res chain seq x y z
N MET A 1 -30.99 -45.30 18.93
CA MET A 1 -29.83 -44.93 19.77
C MET A 1 -29.82 -43.44 19.92
N VAL A 2 -29.67 -42.92 21.14
CA VAL A 2 -29.50 -41.47 21.33
C VAL A 2 -28.06 -41.14 20.93
N THR A 3 -27.89 -40.28 19.93
CA THR A 3 -26.56 -39.79 19.49
C THR A 3 -25.88 -39.10 20.66
N LYS A 4 -24.63 -39.40 20.94
CA LYS A 4 -23.87 -38.75 22.00
C LYS A 4 -23.73 -37.26 21.70
N ILE A 5 -23.72 -36.42 22.72
CA ILE A 5 -23.60 -34.96 22.53
C ILE A 5 -22.29 -34.57 21.86
N GLU A 6 -21.21 -35.29 22.13
CA GLU A 6 -19.90 -35.09 21.52
C GLU A 6 -19.95 -35.20 19.98
N ASP A 7 -20.74 -36.17 19.46
CA ASP A 7 -20.95 -36.39 18.04
C ASP A 7 -21.79 -35.28 17.38
N LEU A 8 -22.60 -34.59 18.20
CA LEU A 8 -23.45 -33.47 17.74
C LEU A 8 -22.74 -32.11 17.80
N LEU A 9 -21.68 -31.98 18.57
CA LEU A 9 -20.93 -30.73 18.68
C LEU A 9 -20.21 -30.35 17.37
N ASN A 10 -19.83 -31.36 16.58
CA ASN A 10 -19.32 -31.23 15.19
C ASN A 10 -18.34 -30.08 15.01
N ASN A 11 -17.34 -30.01 15.89
CA ASN A 11 -16.33 -28.93 15.89
C ASN A 11 -15.54 -28.83 14.59
N ASP A 12 -15.42 -29.94 13.85
CA ASP A 12 -14.69 -30.02 12.56
C ASP A 12 -15.61 -29.89 11.32
N ALA A 13 -16.86 -29.45 11.51
CA ALA A 13 -17.84 -29.35 10.42
C ALA A 13 -17.34 -28.52 9.23
N PHE A 14 -16.52 -27.51 9.48
CA PHE A 14 -15.98 -26.65 8.46
C PHE A 14 -14.92 -27.35 7.58
N THR A 15 -14.11 -28.25 8.14
CA THR A 15 -13.13 -29.03 7.39
C THR A 15 -13.79 -29.76 6.22
N ASN A 16 -14.92 -30.43 6.47
CA ASN A 16 -15.67 -31.17 5.42
C ASN A 16 -16.36 -30.24 4.39
N ARG A 17 -16.50 -28.96 4.67
CA ARG A 17 -17.10 -27.96 3.76
C ARG A 17 -16.07 -27.21 2.95
N HIS A 18 -14.82 -27.18 3.38
CA HIS A 18 -13.78 -26.35 2.77
C HIS A 18 -12.61 -27.15 2.18
N ILE A 19 -12.17 -28.20 2.87
CA ILE A 19 -11.08 -29.07 2.41
C ILE A 19 -11.66 -30.21 1.57
N GLY A 20 -11.33 -30.22 0.30
CA GLY A 20 -11.65 -31.12 -0.80
C GLY A 20 -12.24 -32.50 -0.49
N SER A 21 -11.51 -33.59 -0.74
CA SER A 21 -12.01 -34.97 -0.82
C SER A 21 -12.66 -35.49 0.45
N SER A 22 -13.85 -36.08 0.32
CA SER A 22 -14.50 -36.86 1.39
C SER A 22 -13.69 -38.10 1.76
N SER A 23 -13.98 -38.72 2.92
CA SER A 23 -13.34 -39.98 3.30
C SER A 23 -13.57 -41.10 2.30
N GLU A 24 -14.77 -41.18 1.70
CA GLU A 24 -15.08 -42.14 0.64
C GLU A 24 -14.24 -41.89 -0.61
N GLN A 25 -14.13 -40.65 -1.06
CA GLN A 25 -13.28 -40.28 -2.21
C GLN A 25 -11.80 -40.58 -1.93
N LYS A 26 -11.32 -40.34 -0.71
CA LYS A 26 -9.94 -40.69 -0.32
C LYS A 26 -9.72 -42.19 -0.40
N ASN A 27 -10.66 -42.99 0.10
CA ASN A 27 -10.55 -44.44 0.02
C ASN A 27 -10.55 -44.93 -1.45
N GLN A 28 -11.44 -44.40 -2.30
CA GLN A 28 -11.44 -44.73 -3.74
C GLN A 28 -10.12 -44.38 -4.42
N MET A 29 -9.48 -43.24 -4.08
CA MET A 29 -8.16 -42.89 -4.61
C MET A 29 -7.07 -43.82 -4.09
N LEU A 30 -7.11 -44.22 -2.83
CA LEU A 30 -6.15 -45.15 -2.23
C LEU A 30 -6.29 -46.52 -2.83
N ASP A 31 -7.51 -47.03 -2.99
CA ASP A 31 -7.80 -48.29 -3.65
C ASP A 31 -7.28 -48.32 -5.10
N TYR A 32 -7.50 -47.23 -5.85
CA TYR A 32 -6.98 -47.09 -7.21
C TYR A 32 -5.45 -47.09 -7.26
N LEU A 33 -4.77 -46.53 -6.26
CA LEU A 33 -3.32 -46.52 -6.14
C LEU A 33 -2.75 -47.81 -5.53
N GLY A 34 -3.60 -48.72 -5.02
CA GLY A 34 -3.20 -49.97 -4.40
C GLY A 34 -2.72 -49.86 -2.95
N PHE A 35 -3.19 -48.85 -2.20
CA PHE A 35 -2.85 -48.65 -0.81
C PHE A 35 -4.05 -48.81 0.12
N ASP A 36 -3.87 -49.50 1.27
CA ASP A 36 -4.93 -49.72 2.26
C ASP A 36 -5.33 -48.44 3.01
N ASN A 37 -4.40 -47.50 3.18
CA ASN A 37 -4.60 -46.24 3.91
C ASN A 37 -3.55 -45.20 3.54
N LEU A 38 -3.82 -43.96 3.97
CA LEU A 38 -2.95 -42.81 3.66
C LEU A 38 -1.56 -42.95 4.28
N ASP A 39 -1.41 -43.54 5.46
CA ASP A 39 -0.11 -43.71 6.11
C ASP A 39 0.81 -44.61 5.29
N LYS A 40 0.28 -45.74 4.76
CA LYS A 40 1.06 -46.62 3.85
C LYS A 40 1.48 -45.91 2.57
N LEU A 41 0.60 -45.07 1.99
CA LEU A 41 0.97 -44.26 0.82
C LEU A 41 2.11 -43.28 1.19
N ILE A 42 2.00 -42.60 2.33
CA ILE A 42 3.03 -41.67 2.78
C ILE A 42 4.35 -42.39 3.08
N ASP A 43 4.30 -43.57 3.72
CA ASP A 43 5.49 -44.39 4.02
C ASP A 43 6.22 -44.83 2.75
N GLU A 44 5.48 -45.07 1.67
CA GLU A 44 6.07 -45.44 0.38
C GLU A 44 6.71 -44.28 -0.36
N ILE A 45 6.09 -43.08 -0.33
CA ILE A 45 6.51 -41.93 -1.14
C ILE A 45 7.41 -40.95 -0.41
N VAL A 46 7.41 -40.92 0.95
CA VAL A 46 8.22 -40.02 1.75
C VAL A 46 9.42 -40.76 2.31
N PRO A 47 10.66 -40.42 1.91
CA PRO A 47 11.86 -41.05 2.48
C PRO A 47 11.92 -40.93 4.01
N ASP A 48 12.34 -42.00 4.69
CA ASP A 48 12.43 -42.08 6.16
C ASP A 48 13.21 -40.94 6.78
N ILE A 49 14.24 -40.45 6.10
CA ILE A 49 15.12 -39.38 6.57
C ILE A 49 14.40 -38.04 6.75
N ILE A 50 13.34 -37.82 5.99
CA ILE A 50 12.52 -36.58 6.04
C ILE A 50 11.13 -36.83 6.63
N ARG A 51 10.81 -38.09 6.93
CA ARG A 51 9.53 -38.49 7.51
C ARG A 51 9.41 -37.99 8.94
N ARG A 52 8.42 -37.10 9.19
CA ARG A 52 8.12 -36.65 10.55
C ARG A 52 7.52 -37.82 11.36
N LYS A 53 8.15 -38.15 12.49
CA LYS A 53 7.72 -39.27 13.37
C LYS A 53 6.78 -38.85 14.51
N LYS A 54 6.75 -37.55 14.84
CA LYS A 54 5.90 -37.00 15.88
C LYS A 54 4.80 -36.13 15.28
N PRO A 55 3.57 -36.16 15.80
CA PRO A 55 2.53 -35.23 15.39
C PRO A 55 2.98 -33.78 15.63
N MET A 56 2.47 -32.85 14.84
CA MET A 56 2.72 -31.42 15.03
C MET A 56 2.07 -30.95 16.35
N ASN A 57 2.78 -30.13 17.10
CA ASN A 57 2.25 -29.47 18.29
C ASN A 57 1.47 -28.21 17.90
N ILE A 58 0.40 -28.41 17.14
CA ILE A 58 -0.53 -27.35 16.70
C ILE A 58 -1.89 -27.71 17.26
N ALA A 59 -2.64 -26.70 17.72
CA ALA A 59 -4.00 -26.88 18.23
C ALA A 59 -4.91 -27.53 17.18
N ASN A 60 -5.90 -28.28 17.65
CA ASN A 60 -6.92 -28.84 16.77
C ASN A 60 -7.68 -27.74 16.03
N GLY A 61 -8.24 -28.07 14.86
CA GLY A 61 -9.13 -27.19 14.13
C GLY A 61 -10.31 -26.71 14.99
N MET A 62 -10.82 -25.54 14.67
CA MET A 62 -11.96 -24.96 15.37
C MET A 62 -13.10 -24.62 14.41
N SER A 63 -14.32 -24.51 14.92
CA SER A 63 -15.45 -24.05 14.12
C SER A 63 -15.28 -22.60 13.67
N GLU A 64 -15.94 -22.20 12.60
CA GLU A 64 -15.93 -20.81 12.12
C GLU A 64 -16.30 -19.81 13.22
N LEU A 65 -17.32 -20.14 14.03
CA LEU A 65 -17.75 -19.29 15.14
C LEU A 65 -16.65 -19.14 16.21
N ALA A 66 -15.95 -20.23 16.54
CA ALA A 66 -14.86 -20.20 17.52
C ALA A 66 -13.67 -19.39 16.99
N ALA A 67 -13.29 -19.57 15.73
CA ALA A 67 -12.21 -18.83 15.07
C ALA A 67 -12.51 -17.32 15.02
N LEU A 68 -13.71 -16.93 14.60
CA LEU A 68 -14.13 -15.52 14.58
C LEU A 68 -14.19 -14.93 15.99
N LYS A 69 -14.61 -15.69 16.99
CA LYS A 69 -14.61 -15.25 18.40
C LYS A 69 -13.17 -15.02 18.91
N GLN A 70 -12.25 -15.91 18.59
CA GLN A 70 -10.83 -15.75 18.96
C GLN A 70 -10.24 -14.51 18.31
N LEU A 71 -10.41 -14.34 16.99
CA LEU A 71 -9.95 -13.15 16.29
C LEU A 71 -10.58 -11.86 16.82
N ARG A 72 -11.87 -11.89 17.21
CA ARG A 72 -12.53 -10.74 17.84
C ARG A 72 -11.92 -10.41 19.21
N ASN A 73 -11.51 -11.42 19.98
CA ASN A 73 -10.80 -11.19 21.24
C ASN A 73 -9.44 -10.54 21.01
N LEU A 74 -8.66 -11.03 20.05
CA LEU A 74 -7.39 -10.41 19.66
C LEU A 74 -7.61 -8.96 19.17
N ALA A 75 -8.58 -8.73 18.30
CA ALA A 75 -8.94 -7.41 17.83
C ALA A 75 -9.20 -6.41 18.97
N ARG A 76 -9.97 -6.83 19.99
CA ARG A 76 -10.30 -6.02 21.18
C ARG A 76 -9.11 -5.68 22.09
N MET A 77 -7.99 -6.38 21.95
CA MET A 77 -6.76 -6.07 22.69
C MET A 77 -6.02 -4.90 22.08
N ASN A 78 -6.34 -4.54 20.83
CA ASN A 78 -5.81 -3.35 20.19
C ASN A 78 -6.56 -2.09 20.66
N ILE A 79 -5.82 -1.02 20.89
CA ILE A 79 -6.37 0.28 21.26
C ILE A 79 -6.39 1.17 20.02
N ARG A 80 -7.58 1.54 19.58
CA ARG A 80 -7.75 2.38 18.41
C ARG A 80 -7.89 3.84 18.80
N TYR A 81 -6.78 4.57 18.80
CA TYR A 81 -6.78 6.02 18.89
C TYR A 81 -6.89 6.68 17.52
N LYS A 82 -7.38 7.91 17.47
CA LYS A 82 -7.46 8.68 16.23
C LYS A 82 -6.06 9.12 15.83
N SER A 83 -5.62 8.71 14.64
CA SER A 83 -4.25 8.94 14.17
C SER A 83 -4.13 10.25 13.42
N PHE A 84 -3.20 11.09 13.84
CA PHE A 84 -2.71 12.29 13.16
C PHE A 84 -1.19 12.19 12.91
N ILE A 85 -0.68 10.96 12.79
CA ILE A 85 0.74 10.68 12.58
C ILE A 85 1.17 11.04 11.15
N GLY A 86 0.39 10.67 10.15
CA GLY A 86 0.74 10.87 8.74
C GLY A 86 1.88 9.98 8.26
N GLN A 87 3.00 10.55 7.86
CA GLN A 87 4.21 9.85 7.43
C GLN A 87 3.99 8.83 6.30
N GLY A 88 3.10 9.19 5.35
CA GLY A 88 2.76 8.35 4.20
C GLY A 88 1.55 7.43 4.43
N TYR A 89 0.95 7.42 5.62
CA TYR A 89 -0.23 6.63 5.97
C TYR A 89 -1.33 7.52 6.55
N TYR A 90 -2.51 7.48 5.95
CA TYR A 90 -3.61 8.38 6.28
C TYR A 90 -4.93 7.61 6.30
N ASN A 91 -5.85 7.96 7.20
CA ASN A 91 -7.17 7.37 7.13
C ASN A 91 -7.91 7.84 5.87
N ALA A 92 -8.62 6.92 5.26
CA ALA A 92 -9.45 7.14 4.09
C ALA A 92 -10.81 6.46 4.26
N ILE A 93 -11.84 7.03 3.66
CA ILE A 93 -13.18 6.44 3.66
C ILE A 93 -13.30 5.51 2.45
N THR A 94 -13.35 4.20 2.70
CA THR A 94 -13.73 3.25 1.64
C THR A 94 -15.23 3.38 1.36
N PRO A 95 -15.67 3.82 0.17
CA PRO A 95 -17.10 3.86 -0.13
C PRO A 95 -17.72 2.47 0.03
N PRO A 96 -18.87 2.32 0.72
CA PRO A 96 -19.49 1.01 0.96
C PRO A 96 -19.76 0.22 -0.33
N VAL A 97 -20.08 0.89 -1.42
CA VAL A 97 -20.28 0.24 -2.73
C VAL A 97 -18.99 -0.39 -3.27
N ILE A 98 -17.82 0.18 -2.99
CA ILE A 98 -16.52 -0.40 -3.35
C ILE A 98 -16.15 -1.52 -2.40
N GLN A 99 -16.31 -1.33 -1.10
CA GLN A 99 -16.02 -2.35 -0.09
C GLN A 99 -16.80 -3.64 -0.37
N ARG A 100 -18.13 -3.56 -0.49
CA ARG A 100 -19.00 -4.72 -0.71
C ARG A 100 -18.81 -5.39 -2.07
N ASN A 101 -18.58 -4.61 -3.14
CA ASN A 101 -18.58 -5.14 -4.51
C ASN A 101 -17.19 -5.42 -5.08
N ILE A 102 -16.11 -5.07 -4.36
CA ILE A 102 -14.73 -5.39 -4.74
C ILE A 102 -14.01 -6.10 -3.60
N GLN A 103 -13.80 -5.45 -2.45
CA GLN A 103 -12.98 -6.01 -1.37
C GLN A 103 -13.59 -7.27 -0.76
N GLU A 104 -14.90 -7.30 -0.57
CA GLU A 104 -15.66 -8.42 0.01
C GLU A 104 -16.26 -9.37 -1.05
N ASN A 105 -16.01 -9.12 -2.34
CA ASN A 105 -16.60 -9.88 -3.43
C ASN A 105 -15.61 -10.91 -4.00
N PRO A 106 -15.92 -12.24 -3.90
CA PRO A 106 -15.03 -13.29 -4.39
C PRO A 106 -14.76 -13.23 -5.90
N ALA A 107 -15.65 -12.63 -6.69
CA ALA A 107 -15.39 -12.38 -8.10
C ALA A 107 -14.14 -11.51 -8.34
N TRP A 108 -13.77 -10.68 -7.38
CA TRP A 108 -12.62 -9.78 -7.44
C TRP A 108 -11.44 -10.26 -6.61
N TYR A 109 -11.63 -10.61 -5.35
CA TYR A 109 -10.51 -10.96 -4.47
C TYR A 109 -9.94 -12.35 -4.76
N SER A 110 -10.70 -13.28 -5.35
CA SER A 110 -10.19 -14.59 -5.74
C SER A 110 -9.50 -14.61 -7.10
N ALA A 111 -9.55 -13.50 -7.84
CA ALA A 111 -8.99 -13.39 -9.18
C ALA A 111 -7.48 -13.14 -9.14
N TYR A 112 -6.72 -13.91 -9.92
CA TYR A 112 -5.27 -13.80 -10.02
C TYR A 112 -4.85 -12.59 -10.89
N THR A 113 -3.55 -12.27 -10.89
CA THR A 113 -2.96 -11.28 -11.80
C THR A 113 -3.42 -11.54 -13.23
N PRO A 114 -3.88 -10.52 -13.97
CA PRO A 114 -4.51 -10.68 -15.28
C PRO A 114 -3.49 -10.90 -16.40
N TYR A 115 -2.77 -12.04 -16.36
CA TYR A 115 -1.82 -12.43 -17.40
C TYR A 115 -2.50 -12.83 -18.70
N GLN A 116 -3.67 -13.48 -18.60
CA GLN A 116 -4.45 -13.96 -19.74
C GLN A 116 -5.56 -12.96 -20.05
N PRO A 117 -5.42 -12.16 -21.12
CA PRO A 117 -6.41 -11.14 -21.45
C PRO A 117 -7.79 -11.70 -21.77
N GLU A 118 -7.85 -12.94 -22.26
CA GLU A 118 -9.09 -13.61 -22.67
C GLU A 118 -10.08 -13.79 -21.52
N ILE A 119 -9.58 -13.90 -20.29
CA ILE A 119 -10.38 -14.15 -19.09
C ILE A 119 -10.32 -13.00 -18.08
N SER A 120 -9.78 -11.86 -18.46
CA SER A 120 -9.44 -10.77 -17.52
C SER A 120 -9.74 -9.37 -18.06
N GLN A 121 -10.66 -9.25 -19.02
CA GLN A 121 -10.95 -7.96 -19.68
C GLN A 121 -11.46 -6.90 -18.72
N GLY A 122 -12.23 -7.28 -17.70
CA GLY A 122 -12.75 -6.36 -16.71
C GLY A 122 -11.66 -5.83 -15.76
N ARG A 123 -10.79 -6.71 -15.26
CA ARG A 123 -9.64 -6.31 -14.43
C ARG A 123 -8.63 -5.48 -15.21
N LEU A 124 -8.38 -5.83 -16.47
CA LEU A 124 -7.50 -5.05 -17.34
C LEU A 124 -8.07 -3.65 -17.62
N GLU A 125 -9.38 -3.51 -17.82
CA GLU A 125 -10.03 -2.20 -17.95
C GLU A 125 -9.91 -1.39 -16.65
N ALA A 126 -10.14 -2.01 -15.49
CA ALA A 126 -9.99 -1.36 -14.19
C ALA A 126 -8.54 -0.90 -13.94
N LEU A 127 -7.53 -1.69 -14.33
CA LEU A 127 -6.12 -1.32 -14.26
C LEU A 127 -5.73 -0.25 -15.29
N MET A 128 -6.37 -0.21 -16.47
CA MET A 128 -6.23 0.91 -17.40
C MET A 128 -6.76 2.20 -16.79
N ASN A 129 -7.89 2.15 -16.07
CA ASN A 129 -8.39 3.30 -15.31
C ASN A 129 -7.37 3.75 -14.25
N PHE A 130 -6.72 2.81 -13.56
CA PHE A 130 -5.64 3.11 -12.61
C PHE A 130 -4.48 3.84 -13.28
N GLN A 131 -3.96 3.33 -14.40
CA GLN A 131 -2.87 3.97 -15.13
C GLN A 131 -3.23 5.39 -15.59
N THR A 132 -4.44 5.57 -16.11
CA THR A 132 -4.95 6.87 -16.55
C THR A 132 -5.04 7.85 -15.37
N MET A 133 -5.55 7.38 -14.23
CA MET A 133 -5.63 8.17 -13.01
C MET A 133 -4.24 8.66 -12.56
N ILE A 134 -3.28 7.77 -12.50
CA ILE A 134 -1.91 8.11 -12.08
C ILE A 134 -1.27 9.10 -13.05
N SER A 135 -1.31 8.83 -14.36
CA SER A 135 -0.74 9.73 -15.37
C SER A 135 -1.35 11.13 -15.29
N ASP A 136 -2.67 11.21 -15.21
CA ASP A 136 -3.39 12.49 -15.12
C ASP A 136 -3.02 13.28 -13.86
N LEU A 137 -2.95 12.61 -12.70
CA LEU A 137 -2.66 13.27 -11.43
C LEU A 137 -1.20 13.73 -11.35
N THR A 138 -0.27 12.90 -11.78
CA THR A 138 1.17 13.19 -11.74
C THR A 138 1.65 14.13 -12.85
N GLY A 139 0.84 14.30 -13.91
CA GLY A 139 1.22 15.06 -15.10
C GLY A 139 2.28 14.37 -15.95
N MET A 140 2.37 13.04 -15.87
CA MET A 140 3.34 12.22 -16.61
C MET A 140 2.67 11.51 -17.80
N ASP A 141 3.48 11.11 -18.79
CA ASP A 141 2.98 10.53 -20.03
C ASP A 141 2.41 9.11 -19.85
N LEU A 142 2.99 8.30 -18.95
CA LEU A 142 2.67 6.89 -18.80
C LEU A 142 2.83 6.44 -17.35
N ALA A 143 1.90 5.60 -16.87
CA ALA A 143 2.01 4.91 -15.59
C ALA A 143 1.96 3.39 -15.77
N ASN A 144 2.52 2.65 -14.78
CA ASN A 144 2.35 1.20 -14.69
C ASN A 144 1.02 0.80 -14.04
N ALA A 145 0.72 -0.49 -14.09
CA ALA A 145 -0.51 -1.06 -13.55
C ALA A 145 -0.44 -1.41 -12.06
N SER A 146 0.49 -0.90 -11.35
CA SER A 146 0.80 -0.86 -9.92
C SER A 146 2.19 -1.36 -9.55
N MET A 147 2.57 -1.08 -8.31
CA MET A 147 3.77 -1.56 -7.62
C MET A 147 3.36 -2.15 -6.27
N LEU A 148 4.31 -2.78 -5.57
CA LEU A 148 4.07 -3.43 -4.28
C LEU A 148 3.73 -2.42 -3.19
N ASP A 149 4.63 -1.45 -2.95
CA ASP A 149 4.51 -0.36 -1.98
C ASP A 149 5.37 0.85 -2.40
N GLU A 150 5.21 1.98 -1.72
CA GLU A 150 5.92 3.23 -2.04
C GLU A 150 7.42 3.11 -1.89
N ALA A 151 7.90 2.51 -0.81
CA ALA A 151 9.34 2.38 -0.56
C ALA A 151 10.03 1.51 -1.62
N THR A 152 9.39 0.41 -2.04
CA THR A 152 9.84 -0.40 -3.18
C THR A 152 9.79 0.40 -4.48
N ALA A 153 8.76 1.22 -4.71
CA ALA A 153 8.68 2.05 -5.90
C ALA A 153 9.80 3.11 -5.94
N CYS A 154 10.17 3.69 -4.79
CA CYS A 154 11.34 4.59 -4.68
C CYS A 154 12.66 3.87 -5.01
N ALA A 155 12.85 2.66 -4.52
CA ALA A 155 14.04 1.85 -4.83
C ALA A 155 14.09 1.44 -6.31
N GLU A 156 12.95 1.12 -6.91
CA GLU A 156 12.86 0.85 -8.36
C GLU A 156 13.09 2.12 -9.20
N ALA A 157 12.71 3.31 -8.68
CA ALA A 157 13.05 4.59 -9.31
C ALA A 157 14.57 4.79 -9.34
N MET A 158 15.28 4.51 -8.23
CA MET A 158 16.75 4.50 -8.20
C MET A 158 17.32 3.56 -9.28
N ALA A 159 16.82 2.31 -9.33
CA ALA A 159 17.30 1.32 -10.28
C ALA A 159 17.01 1.73 -11.75
N LEU A 160 15.88 2.39 -12.02
CA LEU A 160 15.57 2.94 -13.34
C LEU A 160 16.53 4.10 -13.67
N CYS A 161 16.72 5.05 -12.77
CA CYS A 161 17.66 6.15 -12.95
C CYS A 161 19.07 5.63 -13.26
N HIS A 162 19.56 4.64 -12.49
CA HIS A 162 20.87 4.02 -12.70
C HIS A 162 21.00 3.43 -14.11
N ARG A 163 19.94 2.78 -14.61
CA ARG A 163 19.92 2.11 -15.92
C ARG A 163 19.92 3.06 -17.11
N VAL A 164 19.28 4.23 -16.99
CA VAL A 164 19.02 5.12 -18.13
C VAL A 164 19.72 6.46 -18.06
N SER A 165 20.31 6.82 -16.92
CA SER A 165 21.08 8.05 -16.75
C SER A 165 22.31 8.05 -17.67
N LYS A 166 22.69 9.25 -18.13
CA LYS A 166 23.91 9.49 -18.87
C LYS A 166 25.05 10.01 -17.98
N SER A 167 24.81 10.20 -16.69
CA SER A 167 25.85 10.51 -15.71
C SER A 167 26.78 9.31 -15.53
N LYS A 168 28.06 9.58 -15.26
CA LYS A 168 29.05 8.55 -14.92
C LYS A 168 29.17 8.31 -13.41
N SER A 169 28.50 9.10 -12.60
CA SER A 169 28.49 8.95 -11.15
C SER A 169 27.78 7.66 -10.76
N ASN A 170 28.19 7.05 -9.65
CA ASN A 170 27.53 5.91 -9.02
C ASN A 170 26.71 6.33 -7.77
N VAL A 171 26.49 7.63 -7.60
CA VAL A 171 25.77 8.20 -6.47
C VAL A 171 24.30 8.39 -6.82
N PHE A 172 23.43 7.90 -5.92
CA PHE A 172 22.01 8.25 -5.87
C PHE A 172 21.76 9.18 -4.69
N PHE A 173 21.27 10.37 -4.96
CA PHE A 173 20.94 11.34 -3.93
C PHE A 173 19.51 11.19 -3.46
N VAL A 174 19.29 11.21 -2.15
CA VAL A 174 17.96 11.16 -1.53
C VAL A 174 17.81 12.38 -0.62
N ALA A 175 16.76 13.16 -0.81
CA ALA A 175 16.47 14.29 0.06
C ALA A 175 16.24 13.81 1.50
N ASN A 176 16.83 14.48 2.47
CA ASN A 176 16.76 14.12 3.90
C ASN A 176 15.37 14.27 4.50
N ASP A 177 14.46 14.92 3.79
CA ASP A 177 13.07 15.12 4.11
C ASP A 177 12.12 14.13 3.40
N CYS A 178 12.67 13.04 2.81
CA CYS A 178 11.89 11.87 2.39
C CYS A 178 11.42 11.06 3.61
N TYR A 179 10.36 10.27 3.43
CA TYR A 179 9.91 9.35 4.48
C TYR A 179 11.00 8.34 4.84
N ALA A 180 11.16 8.07 6.14
CA ALA A 180 12.21 7.19 6.65
C ALA A 180 12.16 5.79 6.04
N GLN A 181 10.97 5.21 5.86
CA GLN A 181 10.78 3.91 5.23
C GLN A 181 11.28 3.88 3.77
N ASN A 182 11.11 4.97 3.02
CA ASN A 182 11.60 5.07 1.65
C ASN A 182 13.13 5.06 1.62
N ILE A 183 13.75 5.83 2.52
CA ILE A 183 15.20 5.92 2.66
C ILE A 183 15.81 4.54 3.00
N GLU A 184 15.23 3.83 3.96
CA GLU A 184 15.78 2.55 4.42
C GLU A 184 15.67 1.44 3.36
N VAL A 185 14.57 1.38 2.60
CA VAL A 185 14.45 0.42 1.50
C VAL A 185 15.40 0.76 0.35
N ILE A 186 15.61 2.05 0.04
CA ILE A 186 16.59 2.47 -0.96
C ILE A 186 18.00 2.01 -0.57
N LYS A 187 18.43 2.25 0.69
CA LYS A 187 19.74 1.78 1.19
C LYS A 187 19.89 0.27 1.04
N THR A 188 18.87 -0.48 1.48
CA THR A 188 18.87 -1.94 1.40
C THR A 188 18.99 -2.46 -0.03
N ARG A 189 18.34 -1.80 -0.98
CA ARG A 189 18.37 -2.16 -2.41
C ARG A 189 19.62 -1.65 -3.14
N ALA A 190 20.23 -0.58 -2.67
CA ALA A 190 21.46 0.01 -3.23
C ALA A 190 22.70 -0.82 -2.91
N GLU A 191 22.80 -1.33 -1.66
CA GLU A 191 23.98 -2.05 -1.16
C GLU A 191 24.42 -3.22 -2.06
N PRO A 192 23.55 -4.18 -2.46
CA PRO A 192 23.97 -5.29 -3.32
C PRO A 192 24.35 -4.84 -4.76
N LEU A 193 23.96 -3.66 -5.18
CA LEU A 193 24.29 -3.09 -6.48
C LEU A 193 25.54 -2.20 -6.42
N ASN A 194 26.16 -2.04 -5.25
CA ASN A 194 27.27 -1.13 -4.96
C ASN A 194 26.95 0.32 -5.34
N ILE A 195 25.69 0.73 -5.22
CA ILE A 195 25.25 2.12 -5.42
C ILE A 195 25.50 2.87 -4.12
N GLU A 196 26.17 4.02 -4.22
CA GLU A 196 26.35 4.95 -3.11
C GLU A 196 25.08 5.78 -2.91
N VAL A 197 24.51 5.79 -1.71
CA VAL A 197 23.35 6.61 -1.36
C VAL A 197 23.78 7.77 -0.48
N VAL A 198 23.64 8.98 -0.99
CA VAL A 198 23.90 10.22 -0.24
C VAL A 198 22.58 10.84 0.16
N ILE A 199 22.44 11.13 1.47
CA ILE A 199 21.23 11.75 2.04
C ILE A 199 21.60 13.15 2.51
N GLY A 200 20.84 14.16 2.07
CA GLY A 200 21.14 15.54 2.41
C GLY A 200 20.06 16.53 2.02
N ASP A 201 20.32 17.80 2.23
CA ASP A 201 19.45 18.88 1.78
C ASP A 201 19.67 19.10 0.25
N PRO A 202 18.64 18.92 -0.57
CA PRO A 202 18.78 19.05 -2.03
C PRO A 202 19.17 20.47 -2.48
N LEU A 203 18.88 21.49 -1.68
CA LEU A 203 19.23 22.88 -2.01
C LEU A 203 20.69 23.24 -1.67
N VAL A 204 21.35 22.41 -0.86
CA VAL A 204 22.75 22.61 -0.43
C VAL A 204 23.68 21.65 -1.17
N GLU A 205 23.51 20.35 -0.94
CA GLU A 205 24.49 19.35 -1.39
C GLU A 205 24.46 19.11 -2.91
N LEU A 206 23.29 19.21 -3.57
CA LEU A 206 23.21 18.98 -5.02
C LEU A 206 23.94 20.02 -5.86
N LYS A 207 24.36 21.15 -5.28
CA LYS A 207 25.16 22.15 -6.01
C LYS A 207 26.51 21.59 -6.45
N GLU A 208 27.17 20.87 -5.55
CA GLU A 208 28.54 20.37 -5.76
C GLU A 208 28.58 18.85 -6.07
N LEU A 209 27.51 18.11 -5.72
CA LEU A 209 27.48 16.66 -5.86
C LEU A 209 27.12 16.22 -7.28
N ASP A 210 27.94 15.33 -7.85
CA ASP A 210 27.60 14.60 -9.07
C ASP A 210 26.88 13.30 -8.71
N CYS A 211 25.70 13.09 -9.30
CA CYS A 211 24.89 11.89 -9.10
C CYS A 211 24.31 11.38 -10.43
N PHE A 212 23.80 10.16 -10.45
CA PHE A 212 23.04 9.65 -11.60
C PHE A 212 21.55 9.89 -11.49
N GLY A 213 21.05 10.10 -10.27
CA GLY A 213 19.65 10.33 -10.00
C GLY A 213 19.41 10.92 -8.61
N VAL A 214 18.26 11.55 -8.46
CA VAL A 214 17.81 12.25 -7.25
C VAL A 214 16.41 11.77 -6.91
N LEU A 215 16.12 11.54 -5.61
CA LEU A 215 14.77 11.38 -5.09
C LEU A 215 14.39 12.57 -4.20
N LEU A 216 13.25 13.18 -4.50
CA LEU A 216 12.59 14.21 -3.70
C LEU A 216 11.25 13.70 -3.18
N GLN A 217 10.71 14.31 -2.12
CA GLN A 217 9.40 14.00 -1.55
C GLN A 217 8.45 15.21 -1.69
N TYR A 218 7.18 14.96 -2.06
CA TYR A 218 6.21 16.03 -2.33
C TYR A 218 4.77 15.65 -1.93
N PRO A 219 4.19 16.23 -0.85
CA PRO A 219 4.86 16.99 0.21
C PRO A 219 5.92 16.16 0.94
N ASN A 220 6.88 16.84 1.60
CA ASN A 220 7.95 16.19 2.34
C ASN A 220 7.48 15.66 3.71
N THR A 221 8.37 14.97 4.44
CA THR A 221 8.05 14.34 5.74
C THR A 221 7.57 15.34 6.79
N TYR A 222 7.99 16.60 6.68
CA TYR A 222 7.55 17.67 7.56
C TYR A 222 6.24 18.35 7.13
N GLY A 223 5.71 17.98 5.96
CA GLY A 223 4.47 18.50 5.37
C GLY A 223 4.66 19.66 4.41
N GLY A 224 5.89 20.17 4.26
CA GLY A 224 6.23 21.25 3.35
C GLY A 224 6.27 20.83 1.88
N PHE A 225 6.08 21.77 0.97
CA PHE A 225 6.24 21.56 -0.47
C PHE A 225 6.78 22.80 -1.18
N SER A 226 7.51 22.60 -2.27
CA SER A 226 8.15 23.67 -3.04
C SER A 226 8.02 23.44 -4.54
N ASP A 227 8.25 24.48 -5.36
CA ASP A 227 8.42 24.32 -6.80
C ASP A 227 9.84 23.88 -7.09
N TYR A 228 10.01 22.62 -7.47
CA TYR A 228 11.32 22.04 -7.77
C TYR A 228 11.80 22.30 -9.22
N SER A 229 11.09 23.10 -10.03
CA SER A 229 11.41 23.28 -11.45
C SER A 229 12.87 23.69 -11.68
N ASN A 230 13.37 24.69 -10.94
CA ASN A 230 14.75 25.16 -11.07
C ASN A 230 15.79 24.12 -10.61
N LEU A 231 15.49 23.39 -9.53
CA LEU A 231 16.34 22.31 -9.04
C LEU A 231 16.44 21.18 -10.06
N ILE A 232 15.30 20.77 -10.62
CA ILE A 232 15.22 19.74 -11.66
C ILE A 232 16.07 20.14 -12.87
N GLU A 233 15.97 21.39 -13.34
CA GLU A 233 16.77 21.89 -14.45
C GLU A 233 18.27 21.82 -14.14
N SER A 234 18.70 22.20 -12.95
CA SER A 234 20.11 22.12 -12.55
C SER A 234 20.64 20.69 -12.50
N VAL A 235 19.82 19.74 -12.03
CA VAL A 235 20.16 18.30 -12.01
C VAL A 235 20.27 17.74 -13.43
N HIS A 236 19.37 18.14 -14.33
CA HIS A 236 19.42 17.75 -15.75
C HIS A 236 20.69 18.25 -16.46
N GLN A 237 21.19 19.44 -16.11
CA GLN A 237 22.48 19.95 -16.66
C GLN A 237 23.64 19.02 -16.33
N LYS A 238 23.59 18.33 -15.16
CA LYS A 238 24.54 17.29 -14.75
C LYS A 238 24.25 15.90 -15.36
N LYS A 239 23.27 15.79 -16.26
CA LYS A 239 22.82 14.54 -16.92
C LYS A 239 22.23 13.50 -15.96
N ALA A 240 21.87 13.90 -14.75
CA ALA A 240 21.15 13.09 -13.77
C ALA A 240 19.64 13.19 -13.99
N LEU A 241 18.89 12.24 -13.43
CA LEU A 241 17.43 12.20 -13.49
C LEU A 241 16.82 12.56 -12.13
N VAL A 242 15.59 13.06 -12.17
CA VAL A 242 14.85 13.39 -10.95
C VAL A 242 13.59 12.55 -10.83
N ALA A 243 13.53 11.77 -9.73
CA ALA A 243 12.35 11.08 -9.25
C ALA A 243 11.70 11.91 -8.14
N ILE A 244 10.37 11.96 -8.11
CA ILE A 244 9.61 12.58 -7.01
C ILE A 244 8.65 11.56 -6.44
N SER A 245 8.76 11.30 -5.13
CA SER A 245 7.72 10.57 -4.39
C SER A 245 6.62 11.56 -4.01
N ALA A 246 5.39 11.30 -4.48
CA ALA A 246 4.31 12.27 -4.38
C ALA A 246 3.02 11.66 -3.81
N ASP A 247 2.35 12.41 -2.92
CA ASP A 247 1.00 12.11 -2.47
C ASP A 247 -0.04 12.50 -3.52
N LEU A 248 -0.74 11.51 -4.07
CA LEU A 248 -1.72 11.72 -5.15
C LEU A 248 -2.87 12.65 -4.77
N LEU A 249 -3.31 12.64 -3.51
CA LEU A 249 -4.43 13.50 -3.11
C LEU A 249 -4.02 14.96 -3.12
N SER A 250 -2.81 15.27 -2.68
CA SER A 250 -2.24 16.62 -2.74
C SER A 250 -2.17 17.15 -4.17
N LEU A 251 -1.87 16.26 -5.15
CA LEU A 251 -1.76 16.62 -6.56
C LEU A 251 -3.10 17.04 -7.20
N THR A 252 -4.22 16.86 -6.52
CA THR A 252 -5.50 17.43 -6.98
C THR A 252 -5.54 18.95 -6.82
N LEU A 253 -4.71 19.51 -5.92
CA LEU A 253 -4.60 20.94 -5.61
C LEU A 253 -3.25 21.53 -5.99
N LEU A 254 -2.15 20.76 -5.88
CA LEU A 254 -0.78 21.20 -6.08
C LEU A 254 -0.31 20.97 -7.53
N LYS A 255 0.65 21.78 -7.99
CA LYS A 255 1.31 21.65 -9.28
C LYS A 255 1.90 20.24 -9.42
N PRO A 256 1.56 19.47 -10.46
CA PRO A 256 2.05 18.11 -10.61
C PRO A 256 3.57 18.06 -10.87
N PRO A 257 4.28 17.04 -10.38
CA PRO A 257 5.72 16.88 -10.63
C PRO A 257 6.08 16.81 -12.11
N GLY A 258 5.24 16.20 -12.96
CA GLY A 258 5.47 16.20 -14.41
C GLY A 258 5.52 17.61 -15.02
N GLU A 259 4.70 18.55 -14.51
CA GLU A 259 4.73 19.96 -14.94
C GLU A 259 5.94 20.75 -14.38
N MET A 260 6.63 20.20 -13.39
CA MET A 260 7.90 20.75 -12.89
C MET A 260 9.10 20.23 -13.68
N GLY A 261 8.91 19.20 -14.53
CA GLY A 261 9.97 18.60 -15.34
C GLY A 261 10.55 17.31 -14.77
N ALA A 262 9.93 16.70 -13.76
CA ALA A 262 10.37 15.41 -13.24
C ALA A 262 10.46 14.34 -14.33
N ASP A 263 11.42 13.43 -14.23
CA ASP A 263 11.59 12.31 -15.17
C ASP A 263 10.67 11.15 -14.81
N LEU A 264 10.40 10.96 -13.50
CA LEU A 264 9.52 9.92 -12.97
C LEU A 264 8.89 10.38 -11.66
N VAL A 265 7.69 9.85 -11.40
CA VAL A 265 6.96 10.10 -10.16
C VAL A 265 6.53 8.75 -9.60
N VAL A 266 6.78 8.55 -8.31
CA VAL A 266 6.39 7.36 -7.55
C VAL A 266 5.53 7.75 -6.35
N GLY A 267 4.96 6.78 -5.67
CA GLY A 267 4.14 7.00 -4.47
C GLY A 267 3.18 5.84 -4.25
N ASN A 268 2.21 6.04 -3.37
CA ASN A 268 1.14 5.06 -3.13
C ASN A 268 -0.25 5.66 -3.36
N THR A 269 -1.25 4.78 -3.42
CA THR A 269 -2.65 5.16 -3.66
C THR A 269 -3.53 4.92 -2.42
N GLN A 270 -2.94 4.72 -1.25
CA GLN A 270 -3.65 4.35 -0.03
C GLN A 270 -4.78 5.33 0.31
N ARG A 271 -4.56 6.64 0.14
CA ARG A 271 -5.55 7.69 0.39
C ARG A 271 -6.77 7.64 -0.53
N PHE A 272 -6.74 6.80 -1.56
CA PHE A 272 -7.87 6.60 -2.47
C PHE A 272 -8.73 5.42 -2.02
N GLY A 273 -9.25 5.51 -0.80
CA GLY A 273 -10.21 4.59 -0.22
C GLY A 273 -9.67 3.23 0.21
N VAL A 274 -8.35 3.10 0.40
CA VAL A 274 -7.75 1.87 0.93
C VAL A 274 -7.52 2.05 2.43
N PRO A 275 -8.00 1.11 3.28
CA PRO A 275 -7.74 1.18 4.72
C PRO A 275 -6.25 1.17 5.05
N ILE A 276 -5.86 1.81 6.16
CA ILE A 276 -4.47 1.85 6.63
C ILE A 276 -3.91 0.44 6.90
N GLY A 277 -4.70 -0.46 7.51
CA GLY A 277 -4.40 -1.86 7.70
C GLY A 277 -3.07 -2.14 8.42
N TYR A 278 -2.72 -1.37 9.42
CA TYR A 278 -1.45 -1.48 10.16
C TYR A 278 -0.20 -1.40 9.24
N GLY A 279 -0.31 -0.65 8.16
CA GLY A 279 0.79 -0.42 7.22
C GLY A 279 0.64 -1.09 5.85
N GLY A 280 -0.42 -1.83 5.61
CA GLY A 280 -0.66 -2.39 4.28
C GLY A 280 -1.58 -3.61 4.25
N PRO A 281 -1.74 -4.19 3.04
CA PRO A 281 -1.08 -3.82 1.79
C PRO A 281 -1.65 -2.54 1.15
N HIS A 282 -0.81 -1.83 0.38
CA HIS A 282 -1.21 -0.63 -0.38
C HIS A 282 -0.71 -0.75 -1.83
N ALA A 283 -1.47 -0.24 -2.80
CA ALA A 283 -1.00 -0.18 -4.17
C ALA A 283 -0.12 1.06 -4.36
N ALA A 284 1.14 0.84 -4.72
CA ALA A 284 2.03 1.90 -5.16
C ALA A 284 1.97 2.08 -6.68
N TYR A 285 2.60 3.14 -7.17
CA TYR A 285 2.64 3.46 -8.58
C TYR A 285 4.03 3.98 -9.00
N MET A 286 4.29 3.88 -10.29
CA MET A 286 5.35 4.61 -10.98
C MET A 286 4.78 5.19 -12.26
N SER A 287 5.03 6.47 -12.49
CA SER A 287 4.74 7.15 -13.75
C SER A 287 5.99 7.85 -14.28
N ILE A 288 6.10 7.92 -15.59
CA ILE A 288 7.33 8.30 -16.28
C ILE A 288 7.06 9.11 -17.55
N ASN A 289 8.09 9.77 -18.05
CA ASN A 289 8.12 10.27 -19.43
C ASN A 289 8.13 9.09 -20.43
N ASP A 290 7.44 9.19 -21.55
CA ASP A 290 7.30 8.12 -22.57
C ASP A 290 8.66 7.58 -23.06
N LYS A 291 9.69 8.40 -23.12
CA LYS A 291 11.05 8.01 -23.52
C LYS A 291 11.64 6.85 -22.69
N TYR A 292 11.15 6.64 -21.45
CA TYR A 292 11.63 5.59 -20.53
C TYR A 292 10.76 4.34 -20.50
N LYS A 293 9.70 4.25 -21.27
CA LYS A 293 8.70 3.15 -21.21
C LYS A 293 9.30 1.74 -21.34
N ARG A 294 10.40 1.59 -22.05
CA ARG A 294 11.09 0.30 -22.20
C ARG A 294 11.90 -0.10 -20.97
N SER A 295 12.20 0.84 -20.10
CA SER A 295 12.96 0.62 -18.86
C SER A 295 12.09 0.67 -17.60
N MET A 296 10.80 1.01 -17.73
CA MET A 296 9.89 1.10 -16.60
C MET A 296 9.65 -0.30 -15.98
N PRO A 297 9.76 -0.45 -14.64
CA PRO A 297 9.36 -1.68 -13.96
C PRO A 297 7.84 -1.80 -13.87
N GLY A 298 7.37 -3.01 -13.59
CA GLY A 298 5.95 -3.33 -13.46
C GLY A 298 5.22 -3.50 -14.80
N ARG A 299 4.00 -3.98 -14.69
CA ARG A 299 3.13 -4.28 -15.84
C ARG A 299 2.56 -3.01 -16.43
N ILE A 300 2.36 -3.03 -17.74
CA ILE A 300 1.67 -1.97 -18.47
C ILE A 300 0.49 -2.59 -19.21
N ILE A 301 -0.69 -2.04 -19.00
CA ILE A 301 -1.89 -2.40 -19.76
C ILE A 301 -1.91 -1.54 -21.02
N GLY A 302 -2.19 -2.17 -22.16
CA GLY A 302 -2.37 -1.49 -23.43
C GLY A 302 -3.74 -1.77 -24.02
N ALA A 303 -4.28 -0.76 -24.71
CA ALA A 303 -5.49 -0.91 -25.50
C ALA A 303 -5.18 -1.54 -26.88
N SER A 304 -6.05 -2.42 -27.31
CA SER A 304 -5.98 -3.15 -28.60
C SER A 304 -7.40 -3.34 -29.12
N VAL A 305 -7.54 -4.13 -30.16
CA VAL A 305 -8.84 -4.56 -30.68
C VAL A 305 -8.89 -6.09 -30.78
N ASP A 306 -10.09 -6.65 -30.59
CA ASP A 306 -10.33 -8.06 -30.80
C ASP A 306 -10.53 -8.40 -32.30
N THR A 307 -10.73 -9.66 -32.63
CA THR A 307 -10.96 -10.11 -34.01
C THR A 307 -12.20 -9.52 -34.67
N LYS A 308 -13.12 -8.94 -33.89
CA LYS A 308 -14.32 -8.25 -34.36
C LYS A 308 -14.18 -6.73 -34.38
N GLY A 309 -12.97 -6.19 -34.14
CA GLY A 309 -12.70 -4.76 -34.10
C GLY A 309 -13.19 -4.04 -32.82
N ARG A 310 -13.60 -4.77 -31.77
CA ARG A 310 -14.04 -4.19 -30.49
C ARG A 310 -12.84 -3.89 -29.60
N LEU A 311 -12.93 -2.84 -28.80
CA LEU A 311 -11.91 -2.48 -27.82
C LEU A 311 -11.61 -3.68 -26.88
N ALA A 312 -10.34 -4.00 -26.76
CA ALA A 312 -9.84 -5.04 -25.88
C ALA A 312 -8.55 -4.58 -25.18
N TYR A 313 -8.25 -5.16 -24.04
CA TYR A 313 -7.08 -4.81 -23.24
C TYR A 313 -6.13 -6.02 -23.15
N ARG A 314 -4.84 -5.74 -23.06
CA ARG A 314 -3.81 -6.76 -22.85
C ARG A 314 -2.59 -6.16 -22.16
N LEU A 315 -1.67 -7.02 -21.68
CA LEU A 315 -0.35 -6.57 -21.24
C LEU A 315 0.45 -6.05 -22.46
N ALA A 316 1.04 -4.86 -22.30
CA ALA A 316 1.85 -4.22 -23.33
C ALA A 316 3.35 -4.32 -22.98
N LEU A 317 4.22 -4.29 -24.00
CA LEU A 317 5.67 -4.30 -23.84
C LEU A 317 6.18 -5.49 -22.98
N GLN A 318 5.59 -6.65 -23.08
CA GLN A 318 5.85 -7.85 -22.26
C GLN A 318 7.31 -8.33 -22.31
N THR A 319 8.07 -7.97 -23.35
CA THR A 319 9.50 -8.33 -23.46
C THR A 319 10.38 -7.74 -22.36
N ARG A 320 9.85 -6.81 -21.56
CA ARG A 320 10.51 -6.26 -20.37
C ARG A 320 10.34 -7.13 -19.14
N GLU A 321 9.39 -8.07 -19.16
CA GLU A 321 8.99 -8.83 -17.98
C GLU A 321 9.72 -10.17 -17.89
N GLN A 322 10.01 -10.61 -16.65
CA GLN A 322 10.81 -11.81 -16.39
C GLN A 322 10.19 -13.11 -16.91
N HIS A 323 8.85 -13.21 -16.99
CA HIS A 323 8.19 -14.41 -17.50
C HIS A 323 8.37 -14.60 -19.01
N ILE A 324 8.81 -13.56 -19.75
CA ILE A 324 9.13 -13.62 -21.18
C ILE A 324 10.65 -13.68 -21.42
N ARG A 325 11.43 -12.89 -20.69
CA ARG A 325 12.90 -12.78 -20.87
C ARG A 325 13.62 -12.74 -19.53
N ARG A 326 13.73 -13.89 -18.85
CA ARG A 326 14.25 -14.01 -17.50
C ARG A 326 15.55 -13.25 -17.25
N GLU A 327 16.57 -13.46 -18.07
CA GLU A 327 17.91 -12.86 -17.88
C GLU A 327 18.02 -11.41 -18.36
N LYS A 328 17.12 -10.97 -19.24
CA LYS A 328 17.13 -9.63 -19.84
C LYS A 328 15.92 -8.78 -19.47
N ALA A 329 15.20 -9.20 -18.44
CA ALA A 329 14.08 -8.44 -17.94
C ALA A 329 14.56 -7.09 -17.38
N THR A 330 13.90 -6.01 -17.74
CA THR A 330 14.14 -4.68 -17.14
C THR A 330 13.44 -4.52 -15.80
N SER A 331 12.54 -5.45 -15.48
CA SER A 331 11.83 -5.49 -14.21
C SER A 331 11.72 -6.93 -13.73
N ASN A 332 12.11 -7.15 -12.47
CA ASN A 332 11.91 -8.41 -11.76
C ASN A 332 10.77 -8.31 -10.74
N ILE A 333 9.81 -7.42 -10.98
CA ILE A 333 8.64 -7.28 -10.12
C ILE A 333 7.68 -8.45 -10.36
N CYS A 334 7.68 -9.39 -9.42
CA CYS A 334 6.72 -10.49 -9.37
C CYS A 334 5.40 -10.01 -8.78
N THR A 335 5.45 -9.34 -7.62
CA THR A 335 4.26 -8.94 -6.87
C THR A 335 3.94 -7.46 -7.09
N ALA A 336 2.72 -7.20 -7.55
CA ALA A 336 2.11 -5.89 -7.63
C ALA A 336 0.67 -5.98 -7.10
N GLN A 337 0.18 -4.92 -6.51
CA GLN A 337 -1.13 -4.87 -5.85
C GLN A 337 -2.25 -4.70 -6.88
N ALA A 338 -2.89 -5.78 -7.31
CA ALA A 338 -3.97 -5.71 -8.30
C ALA A 338 -5.30 -5.24 -7.68
N LEU A 339 -5.80 -5.92 -6.64
CA LEU A 339 -7.10 -5.61 -6.02
C LEU A 339 -7.13 -4.18 -5.46
N LEU A 340 -6.09 -3.76 -4.75
CA LEU A 340 -6.01 -2.44 -4.12
C LEU A 340 -5.84 -1.32 -5.16
N ALA A 341 -5.14 -1.58 -6.27
CA ALA A 341 -5.07 -0.67 -7.40
C ALA A 341 -6.44 -0.48 -8.05
N ILE A 342 -7.22 -1.57 -8.20
CA ILE A 342 -8.59 -1.51 -8.68
C ILE A 342 -9.46 -0.71 -7.72
N MET A 343 -9.39 -0.95 -6.41
CA MET A 343 -10.12 -0.17 -5.40
C MET A 343 -9.81 1.32 -5.51
N ALA A 344 -8.54 1.69 -5.59
CA ALA A 344 -8.10 3.08 -5.72
C ALA A 344 -8.60 3.73 -7.02
N SER A 345 -8.56 3.02 -8.14
CA SER A 345 -9.11 3.52 -9.39
C SER A 345 -10.63 3.73 -9.33
N MET A 346 -11.35 2.80 -8.69
CA MET A 346 -12.81 2.91 -8.51
C MET A 346 -13.19 4.02 -7.53
N TYR A 347 -12.36 4.31 -6.53
CA TYR A 347 -12.51 5.49 -5.68
C TYR A 347 -12.46 6.78 -6.51
N ALA A 348 -11.48 6.89 -7.41
CA ALA A 348 -11.38 8.03 -8.32
C ALA A 348 -12.55 8.11 -9.32
N VAL A 349 -13.03 6.97 -9.82
CA VAL A 349 -14.22 6.89 -10.69
C VAL A 349 -15.47 7.35 -9.94
N TYR A 350 -15.64 6.94 -8.69
CA TYR A 350 -16.81 7.28 -7.86
C TYR A 350 -16.83 8.76 -7.46
N HIS A 351 -15.70 9.30 -6.99
CA HIS A 351 -15.62 10.69 -6.57
C HIS A 351 -15.45 11.67 -7.75
N GLY A 352 -14.76 11.24 -8.79
CA GLY A 352 -14.38 12.07 -9.93
C GLY A 352 -13.51 13.26 -9.56
N PRO A 353 -13.11 14.09 -10.53
CA PRO A 353 -12.15 15.18 -10.29
C PRO A 353 -12.64 16.19 -9.25
N GLN A 354 -13.94 16.54 -9.25
CA GLN A 354 -14.47 17.51 -8.30
C GLN A 354 -14.58 16.93 -6.89
N GLY A 355 -14.98 15.66 -6.72
CA GLY A 355 -15.05 14.99 -5.43
C GLY A 355 -13.68 14.90 -4.77
N LEU A 356 -12.65 14.50 -5.54
CA LEU A 356 -11.27 14.47 -5.04
C LEU A 356 -10.76 15.85 -4.63
N LYS A 357 -11.04 16.90 -5.43
CA LYS A 357 -10.72 18.29 -5.04
C LYS A 357 -11.41 18.72 -3.76
N ASN A 358 -12.67 18.31 -3.56
CA ASN A 358 -13.42 18.66 -2.35
C ASN A 358 -12.83 17.96 -1.13
N ILE A 359 -12.43 16.68 -1.24
CA ILE A 359 -11.78 15.93 -0.17
C ILE A 359 -10.44 16.60 0.19
N ALA A 360 -9.56 16.81 -0.78
CA ALA A 360 -8.28 17.48 -0.58
C ALA A 360 -8.44 18.90 -0.02
N GLY A 361 -9.39 19.67 -0.56
CA GLY A 361 -9.68 21.02 -0.10
C GLY A 361 -10.16 21.07 1.35
N ARG A 362 -11.00 20.11 1.77
CA ARG A 362 -11.44 19.98 3.17
C ARG A 362 -10.26 19.72 4.09
N ILE A 363 -9.40 18.77 3.73
CA ILE A 363 -8.21 18.40 4.51
C ILE A 363 -7.26 19.62 4.63
N PHE A 364 -6.98 20.28 3.51
CA PHE A 364 -6.16 21.50 3.50
C PHE A 364 -6.76 22.60 4.42
N ARG A 365 -8.09 22.78 4.40
CA ARG A 365 -8.77 23.75 5.26
C ARG A 365 -8.66 23.39 6.75
N TYR A 366 -8.71 22.10 7.10
CA TYR A 366 -8.49 21.66 8.49
C TYR A 366 -7.08 21.99 8.94
N ALA A 367 -6.07 21.68 8.14
CA ALA A 367 -4.69 22.03 8.43
C ALA A 367 -4.50 23.56 8.58
N SER A 368 -5.09 24.35 7.69
CA SER A 368 -5.02 25.81 7.72
C SER A 368 -5.64 26.42 8.99
N VAL A 369 -6.83 25.96 9.34
CA VAL A 369 -7.52 26.44 10.56
C VAL A 369 -6.77 26.02 11.81
N PHE A 370 -6.24 24.81 11.85
CA PHE A 370 -5.39 24.35 12.94
C PHE A 370 -4.14 25.22 13.08
N ALA A 371 -3.47 25.54 11.96
CA ALA A 371 -2.31 26.43 11.94
C ALA A 371 -2.62 27.80 12.55
N GLY A 372 -3.71 28.43 12.10
CA GLY A 372 -4.13 29.74 12.61
C GLY A 372 -4.44 29.75 14.12
N GLY A 373 -4.91 28.63 14.67
CA GLY A 373 -5.09 28.46 16.11
C GLY A 373 -3.76 28.31 16.86
N MET A 374 -2.83 27.51 16.29
CA MET A 374 -1.48 27.33 16.87
C MET A 374 -0.71 28.64 16.94
N GLU A 375 -0.75 29.44 15.88
CA GLU A 375 -0.14 30.78 15.85
C GLU A 375 -0.73 31.72 16.93
N LYS A 376 -2.07 31.70 17.09
CA LYS A 376 -2.74 32.49 18.16
C LYS A 376 -2.34 32.06 19.57
N MET A 377 -2.01 30.79 19.74
CA MET A 377 -1.51 30.26 21.01
C MET A 377 0.00 30.47 21.20
N GLY A 378 0.70 31.08 20.23
CA GLY A 378 2.12 31.40 20.29
C GLY A 378 3.04 30.22 19.93
N PHE A 379 2.54 29.16 19.34
CA PHE A 379 3.37 28.07 18.82
C PHE A 379 3.99 28.42 17.47
N ARG A 380 5.23 28.01 17.27
CA ARG A 380 5.93 28.18 16.01
C ARG A 380 5.67 26.97 15.12
N ILE A 381 5.12 27.21 13.95
CA ILE A 381 5.02 26.24 12.85
C ILE A 381 6.25 26.43 11.97
N ILE A 382 6.98 25.34 11.67
CA ILE A 382 8.20 25.42 10.87
C ILE A 382 7.93 25.42 9.35
N ASN A 383 6.74 24.99 8.93
CA ASN A 383 6.34 24.93 7.52
C ASN A 383 6.07 26.35 6.98
N GLU A 384 6.75 26.74 5.90
CA GLU A 384 6.36 27.90 5.09
C GLU A 384 5.17 27.59 4.18
N THR A 385 5.08 26.34 3.74
CA THR A 385 3.98 25.78 2.94
C THR A 385 3.52 24.49 3.57
N PHE A 386 2.25 24.14 3.45
CA PHE A 386 1.71 22.85 3.90
C PHE A 386 0.49 22.45 3.09
N PHE A 387 0.24 21.15 3.03
CA PHE A 387 -1.01 20.62 2.49
C PHE A 387 -1.92 20.13 3.62
N ASP A 388 -1.53 19.09 4.31
CA ASP A 388 -2.31 18.41 5.36
C ASP A 388 -1.53 18.24 6.66
N THR A 389 -0.22 18.42 6.63
CA THR A 389 0.69 18.14 7.73
C THR A 389 1.38 19.42 8.19
N LEU A 390 1.35 19.65 9.49
CA LEU A 390 2.00 20.77 10.14
C LEU A 390 3.03 20.26 11.13
N THR A 391 4.23 20.79 11.07
CA THR A 391 5.32 20.51 12.00
C THR A 391 5.49 21.69 12.96
N ILE A 392 5.46 21.38 14.25
CA ILE A 392 5.31 22.36 15.33
C ILE A 392 6.47 22.23 16.29
N GLU A 393 7.10 23.36 16.59
CA GLU A 393 8.11 23.46 17.64
C GLU A 393 7.44 23.48 19.02
N VAL A 394 7.89 22.60 19.92
CA VAL A 394 7.36 22.45 21.28
C VAL A 394 8.49 22.45 22.31
N LYS A 395 8.18 22.74 23.57
CA LYS A 395 9.19 22.68 24.64
C LYS A 395 9.53 21.25 25.05
N ASN A 396 8.55 20.34 25.00
CA ASN A 396 8.69 18.95 25.39
C ASN A 396 7.65 18.11 24.65
N SER A 397 8.09 17.30 23.68
CA SER A 397 7.24 16.41 22.89
C SER A 397 6.58 15.33 23.75
N ASP A 398 7.27 14.79 24.76
CA ASP A 398 6.73 13.72 25.62
C ASP A 398 5.46 14.19 26.35
N ALA A 399 5.44 15.45 26.82
CA ALA A 399 4.27 16.03 27.47
C ALA A 399 3.07 16.14 26.50
N ILE A 400 3.32 16.53 25.26
CA ILE A 400 2.28 16.65 24.22
C ILE A 400 1.75 15.26 23.83
N VAL A 401 2.64 14.28 23.64
CA VAL A 401 2.26 12.90 23.33
C VAL A 401 1.41 12.29 24.45
N MET A 402 1.86 12.43 25.69
CA MET A 402 1.10 11.94 26.85
C MET A 402 -0.30 12.56 26.92
N GLN A 403 -0.41 13.86 26.65
CA GLN A 403 -1.70 14.55 26.60
C GLN A 403 -2.55 14.09 25.40
N ALA A 404 -1.94 13.82 24.25
CA ALA A 404 -2.62 13.27 23.08
C ALA A 404 -3.19 11.87 23.38
N GLU A 405 -2.36 10.95 23.86
CA GLU A 405 -2.78 9.59 24.21
C GLU A 405 -3.90 9.56 25.26
N LYS A 406 -3.80 10.41 26.30
CA LYS A 406 -4.84 10.55 27.31
C LYS A 406 -6.20 10.93 26.72
N ASN A 407 -6.20 11.64 25.60
CA ASN A 407 -7.41 12.06 24.90
C ASN A 407 -7.77 11.15 23.70
N GLY A 408 -7.07 10.04 23.50
CA GLY A 408 -7.35 9.08 22.43
C GLY A 408 -6.82 9.51 21.05
N TYR A 409 -5.73 10.28 21.01
CA TYR A 409 -5.09 10.78 19.80
C TYR A 409 -3.63 10.30 19.69
N ASN A 410 -3.18 10.02 18.48
CA ASN A 410 -1.78 9.79 18.17
C ASN A 410 -1.27 10.89 17.24
N ILE A 411 -0.10 11.46 17.56
CA ILE A 411 0.62 12.45 16.75
C ILE A 411 2.02 11.95 16.46
N ASN A 412 2.67 12.50 15.46
CA ASN A 412 4.05 12.13 15.12
C ASN A 412 5.08 12.95 15.92
N VAL A 413 6.20 12.29 16.23
CA VAL A 413 7.34 12.89 16.96
C VAL A 413 8.60 12.77 16.14
N PHE A 414 9.23 13.89 15.82
CA PHE A 414 10.55 13.91 15.19
C PHE A 414 11.70 14.02 16.18
N SER A 415 11.49 14.77 17.26
CA SER A 415 12.49 14.99 18.32
C SER A 415 11.83 15.43 19.62
N LYS A 416 12.63 15.64 20.65
CA LYS A 416 12.14 16.16 21.94
C LYS A 416 11.47 17.54 21.86
N THR A 417 11.72 18.27 20.79
CA THR A 417 11.21 19.63 20.59
C THR A 417 10.42 19.81 19.30
N LEU A 418 10.14 18.71 18.56
CA LEU A 418 9.49 18.79 17.26
C LEU A 418 8.46 17.66 17.09
N VAL A 419 7.21 18.04 16.87
CA VAL A 419 6.09 17.12 16.60
C VAL A 419 5.39 17.52 15.31
N SER A 420 4.63 16.59 14.70
CA SER A 420 3.74 16.95 13.61
C SER A 420 2.34 16.39 13.79
N VAL A 421 1.39 17.09 13.15
CA VAL A 421 -0.04 16.74 13.10
C VAL A 421 -0.46 16.68 11.64
N SER A 422 -0.99 15.54 11.22
CA SER A 422 -1.42 15.29 9.83
C SER A 422 -2.92 15.06 9.78
N PHE A 423 -3.63 15.86 9.01
CA PHE A 423 -5.07 15.73 8.77
C PHE A 423 -5.36 14.77 7.62
N ASP A 424 -6.50 14.10 7.70
CA ASP A 424 -6.93 13.13 6.71
C ASP A 424 -8.46 13.19 6.45
N GLU A 425 -8.97 12.24 5.69
CA GLU A 425 -10.38 12.22 5.30
C GLU A 425 -11.34 12.01 6.48
N LEU A 426 -10.90 11.36 7.56
CA LEU A 426 -11.65 11.10 8.79
C LEU A 426 -11.55 12.23 9.82
N SER A 427 -10.73 13.23 9.58
CA SER A 427 -10.61 14.41 10.45
C SER A 427 -11.89 15.25 10.46
N THR A 428 -12.21 15.86 11.60
CA THR A 428 -13.41 16.69 11.81
C THR A 428 -13.05 18.06 12.41
N PRO A 429 -13.96 19.05 12.38
CA PRO A 429 -13.73 20.32 13.06
C PRO A 429 -13.52 20.18 14.56
N GLU A 430 -14.19 19.23 15.21
CA GLU A 430 -14.04 18.94 16.63
C GLU A 430 -12.63 18.47 16.97
N ASP A 431 -12.01 17.68 16.07
CA ASP A 431 -10.61 17.24 16.27
C ASP A 431 -9.65 18.42 16.34
N ILE A 432 -9.88 19.46 15.57
CA ILE A 432 -9.05 20.66 15.58
C ILE A 432 -9.08 21.29 16.98
N GLU A 433 -10.27 21.38 17.59
CA GLU A 433 -10.42 21.95 18.94
C GLU A 433 -9.79 21.06 20.01
N TYR A 434 -9.92 19.72 19.89
CA TYR A 434 -9.25 18.79 20.78
C TYR A 434 -7.73 18.86 20.63
N LEU A 435 -7.22 18.93 19.43
CA LEU A 435 -5.78 19.08 19.17
C LEU A 435 -5.25 20.38 19.78
N TRP A 436 -5.93 21.52 19.64
CA TRP A 436 -5.51 22.74 20.32
C TRP A 436 -5.43 22.59 21.83
N ARG A 437 -6.38 21.86 22.45
CA ARG A 437 -6.35 21.59 23.91
C ARG A 437 -5.24 20.62 24.30
N ILE A 438 -4.79 19.76 23.41
CA ILE A 438 -3.60 18.92 23.65
C ILE A 438 -2.35 19.77 23.77
N PHE A 439 -2.20 20.79 22.94
CA PHE A 439 -1.06 21.72 23.00
C PHE A 439 -1.20 22.78 24.11
N ASN A 440 -2.41 23.21 24.41
CA ASN A 440 -2.72 24.15 25.50
C ASN A 440 -4.08 23.82 26.12
N THR A 441 -4.06 23.24 27.31
CA THR A 441 -5.27 22.76 28.02
C THR A 441 -6.29 23.88 28.33
N GLU A 442 -5.86 25.14 28.36
CA GLU A 442 -6.72 26.31 28.59
C GLU A 442 -7.29 26.89 27.27
N SER A 443 -7.01 26.25 26.12
CA SER A 443 -7.50 26.74 24.85
C SER A 443 -9.03 26.69 24.77
N ASN A 444 -9.61 27.85 24.51
CA ASN A 444 -11.04 28.07 24.26
C ASN A 444 -11.31 28.49 22.80
N LEU A 445 -10.37 28.25 21.89
CA LEU A 445 -10.52 28.58 20.48
C LEU A 445 -11.68 27.80 19.88
N ASN A 446 -12.46 28.47 19.05
CA ASN A 446 -13.57 27.88 18.32
C ASN A 446 -13.20 27.73 16.84
N SER A 447 -13.27 26.50 16.33
CA SER A 447 -12.89 26.14 14.96
C SER A 447 -13.81 26.81 13.94
N GLN A 448 -15.12 26.89 14.20
CA GLN A 448 -16.10 27.52 13.32
C GLN A 448 -15.75 28.99 13.04
N ILE A 449 -15.44 29.75 14.10
CA ILE A 449 -15.05 31.16 13.97
C ILE A 449 -13.77 31.32 13.14
N LEU A 450 -12.83 30.39 13.27
CA LEU A 450 -11.59 30.42 12.50
C LEU A 450 -11.82 29.97 11.05
N PHE A 451 -12.72 29.04 10.77
CA PHE A 451 -13.11 28.68 9.40
C PHE A 451 -13.67 29.87 8.62
N GLU A 452 -14.48 30.70 9.27
CA GLU A 452 -15.06 31.90 8.63
C GLU A 452 -13.99 32.96 8.31
N LYS A 453 -12.95 33.05 9.12
CA LYS A 453 -11.87 34.03 8.98
C LYS A 453 -10.69 33.57 8.14
N ASP A 454 -10.56 32.24 7.95
CA ASP A 454 -9.44 31.67 7.22
C ASP A 454 -9.49 32.04 5.71
N LYS A 455 -8.43 32.69 5.26
CA LYS A 455 -8.20 33.08 3.87
C LYS A 455 -6.97 32.42 3.26
N THR A 456 -6.43 31.40 3.93
CA THR A 456 -5.23 30.70 3.48
C THR A 456 -5.45 30.08 2.11
N GLN A 457 -4.52 30.30 1.22
CA GLN A 457 -4.56 29.80 -0.16
C GLN A 457 -3.20 29.27 -0.54
N ILE A 458 -3.21 28.22 -1.35
CA ILE A 458 -2.01 27.74 -2.01
C ILE A 458 -1.50 28.82 -2.97
N ASN A 459 -0.20 29.11 -2.91
CA ASN A 459 0.45 30.06 -3.80
C ASN A 459 0.12 29.74 -5.28
N LYS A 460 -0.18 30.76 -6.06
CA LYS A 460 -0.59 30.62 -7.48
C LYS A 460 0.40 29.81 -8.32
N ASN A 461 1.70 29.89 -8.02
CA ASN A 461 2.74 29.16 -8.74
C ASN A 461 2.80 27.68 -8.38
N LEU A 462 2.38 27.34 -7.16
CA LEU A 462 2.35 25.96 -6.62
C LEU A 462 0.97 25.31 -6.79
N LYS A 463 -0.05 26.08 -7.14
CA LYS A 463 -1.41 25.59 -7.33
C LYS A 463 -1.54 24.89 -8.69
N ARG A 464 -2.20 23.73 -8.71
CA ARG A 464 -2.55 23.02 -9.94
C ARG A 464 -3.41 23.88 -10.86
N LYS A 465 -3.01 23.97 -12.14
CA LYS A 465 -3.76 24.67 -13.19
C LYS A 465 -4.33 23.70 -14.23
N SER A 466 -3.67 22.57 -14.43
CA SER A 466 -4.08 21.56 -15.39
C SER A 466 -5.35 20.83 -14.97
N LYS A 467 -6.17 20.45 -15.95
CA LYS A 467 -7.28 19.53 -15.75
C LYS A 467 -6.73 18.12 -15.53
N PHE A 468 -7.49 17.27 -14.83
CA PHE A 468 -7.17 15.87 -14.62
C PHE A 468 -8.45 15.05 -14.57
N LEU A 469 -8.35 13.74 -14.75
CA LEU A 469 -9.49 12.80 -14.81
C LEU A 469 -10.57 13.25 -15.79
N THR A 470 -10.13 13.72 -16.96
CA THR A 470 -11.04 14.22 -18.00
C THR A 470 -11.70 13.08 -18.78
N HIS A 471 -11.16 11.87 -18.71
CA HIS A 471 -11.72 10.70 -19.37
C HIS A 471 -13.14 10.42 -18.86
N LYS A 472 -14.02 9.95 -19.77
CA LYS A 472 -15.45 9.73 -19.51
C LYS A 472 -15.71 8.86 -18.28
N VAL A 473 -14.88 7.83 -18.03
CA VAL A 473 -15.05 6.90 -16.91
C VAL A 473 -15.10 7.62 -15.55
N PHE A 474 -14.28 8.64 -15.34
CA PHE A 474 -14.24 9.42 -14.10
C PHE A 474 -15.38 10.44 -13.97
N ASN A 475 -16.26 10.53 -14.96
CA ASN A 475 -17.33 11.50 -15.01
C ASN A 475 -18.72 10.88 -15.19
N THR A 476 -18.82 9.54 -15.25
CA THR A 476 -20.07 8.83 -15.54
C THR A 476 -20.66 8.11 -14.32
N TYR A 477 -19.84 7.36 -13.56
CA TYR A 477 -20.32 6.41 -12.55
C TYR A 477 -20.30 6.99 -11.13
N ARG A 478 -21.03 8.10 -10.93
CA ARG A 478 -20.99 8.91 -9.70
C ARG A 478 -22.11 8.64 -8.71
N SER A 479 -23.15 7.94 -9.11
CA SER A 479 -24.17 7.45 -8.18
C SER A 479 -23.82 6.04 -7.72
N GLU A 480 -24.22 5.68 -6.50
CA GLU A 480 -23.99 4.36 -5.94
C GLU A 480 -24.48 3.25 -6.87
N THR A 481 -25.70 3.38 -7.40
CA THR A 481 -26.28 2.40 -8.33
C THR A 481 -25.48 2.29 -9.63
N ASN A 482 -25.03 3.40 -10.21
CA ASN A 482 -24.24 3.35 -11.44
C ASN A 482 -22.86 2.74 -11.18
N MET A 483 -22.25 3.04 -10.04
CA MET A 483 -20.99 2.44 -9.63
C MET A 483 -21.10 0.92 -9.43
N MET A 484 -22.13 0.47 -8.72
CA MET A 484 -22.41 -0.95 -8.54
C MET A 484 -22.59 -1.67 -9.88
N ARG A 485 -23.36 -1.08 -10.81
CA ARG A 485 -23.56 -1.65 -12.15
C ARG A 485 -22.26 -1.67 -12.97
N TYR A 486 -21.42 -0.67 -12.85
CA TYR A 486 -20.14 -0.62 -13.55
C TYR A 486 -19.18 -1.70 -13.01
N ILE A 487 -19.07 -1.83 -11.69
CA ILE A 487 -18.26 -2.90 -11.06
C ILE A 487 -18.78 -4.29 -11.51
N ARG A 488 -20.10 -4.49 -11.53
CA ARG A 488 -20.72 -5.73 -12.01
C ARG A 488 -20.42 -5.99 -13.48
N TYR A 489 -20.56 -4.99 -14.33
CA TYR A 489 -20.26 -5.07 -15.76
C TYR A 489 -18.79 -5.48 -16.02
N LEU A 490 -17.85 -4.93 -15.25
CA LEU A 490 -16.44 -5.34 -15.34
C LEU A 490 -16.25 -6.78 -14.87
N GLY A 491 -16.80 -7.15 -13.72
CA GLY A 491 -16.71 -8.51 -13.18
C GLY A 491 -17.25 -9.59 -14.12
N ASP A 492 -18.33 -9.28 -14.87
CA ASP A 492 -18.94 -10.20 -15.81
C ASP A 492 -18.11 -10.45 -17.09
N LYS A 493 -17.09 -9.63 -17.35
CA LYS A 493 -16.12 -9.85 -18.42
C LYS A 493 -15.02 -10.85 -18.06
N ASP A 494 -14.91 -11.21 -16.79
CA ASP A 494 -13.82 -12.03 -16.27
C ASP A 494 -14.30 -13.43 -15.90
N ILE A 495 -13.36 -14.36 -15.87
CA ILE A 495 -13.52 -15.65 -15.18
C ILE A 495 -12.89 -15.53 -13.81
N ALA A 496 -13.63 -15.96 -12.77
CA ALA A 496 -13.17 -15.96 -11.39
C ALA A 496 -13.57 -17.26 -10.67
N LEU A 497 -12.90 -17.56 -9.55
CA LEU A 497 -13.06 -18.85 -8.87
C LEU A 497 -14.42 -19.05 -8.19
N ASP A 498 -15.20 -17.99 -8.01
CA ASP A 498 -16.56 -18.04 -7.47
C ASP A 498 -17.58 -18.68 -8.42
N ARG A 499 -17.23 -18.82 -9.70
CA ARG A 499 -18.12 -19.34 -10.75
C ARG A 499 -17.45 -20.29 -11.75
N SER A 500 -16.15 -20.59 -11.58
CA SER A 500 -15.40 -21.41 -12.51
C SER A 500 -14.19 -22.03 -11.86
N MET A 501 -13.78 -23.19 -12.33
CA MET A 501 -12.46 -23.76 -12.03
C MET A 501 -11.46 -23.27 -13.08
N ILE A 502 -10.35 -22.69 -12.62
CA ILE A 502 -9.30 -22.18 -13.48
C ILE A 502 -8.05 -23.01 -13.21
N PRO A 503 -7.51 -23.74 -14.21
CA PRO A 503 -6.26 -24.47 -14.05
C PRO A 503 -5.09 -23.48 -14.02
N LEU A 504 -4.64 -23.11 -12.81
CA LEU A 504 -3.49 -22.24 -12.60
C LEU A 504 -2.25 -23.08 -12.29
N GLY A 505 -1.12 -22.73 -12.93
CA GLY A 505 0.14 -23.44 -12.76
C GLY A 505 0.81 -23.15 -11.42
N SER A 506 1.60 -22.08 -11.36
CA SER A 506 2.53 -21.85 -10.26
C SER A 506 1.93 -21.20 -9.02
N CYS A 507 1.10 -20.19 -9.16
CA CYS A 507 0.50 -19.51 -8.02
C CYS A 507 -0.94 -19.94 -7.86
N THR A 508 -1.17 -20.64 -6.81
CA THR A 508 -2.49 -21.12 -6.51
C THR A 508 -3.27 -20.06 -5.77
N MET A 509 -4.03 -19.27 -6.52
CA MET A 509 -5.15 -18.57 -5.93
C MET A 509 -6.19 -19.61 -5.53
N LYS A 510 -6.43 -19.72 -4.23
CA LYS A 510 -7.52 -20.53 -3.67
C LYS A 510 -8.63 -19.62 -3.22
N LEU A 511 -9.86 -20.13 -3.23
CA LEU A 511 -10.93 -19.46 -2.50
C LEU A 511 -10.61 -19.58 -1.01
N ASN A 512 -10.38 -18.46 -0.37
CA ASN A 512 -10.29 -18.40 1.08
C ASN A 512 -11.67 -18.65 1.70
N ALA A 513 -11.68 -19.16 2.92
CA ALA A 513 -12.91 -19.24 3.69
C ALA A 513 -13.48 -17.83 3.92
N ALA A 514 -14.80 -17.69 3.85
CA ALA A 514 -15.44 -16.38 4.10
C ALA A 514 -15.12 -15.83 5.49
N ALA A 515 -14.99 -16.72 6.49
CA ALA A 515 -14.61 -16.36 7.85
C ALA A 515 -13.20 -15.74 7.95
N GLU A 516 -12.27 -16.08 7.07
CA GLU A 516 -10.91 -15.50 7.04
C GLU A 516 -10.90 -14.05 6.54
N LEU A 517 -11.85 -13.68 5.70
CA LEU A 517 -11.92 -12.34 5.11
C LEU A 517 -12.70 -11.33 5.95
N ILE A 518 -13.65 -11.78 6.78
CA ILE A 518 -14.47 -10.92 7.63
C ILE A 518 -13.61 -10.00 8.53
N PRO A 519 -12.55 -10.47 9.22
CA PRO A 519 -11.74 -9.62 10.09
C PRO A 519 -10.95 -8.53 9.38
N VAL A 520 -10.69 -8.66 8.08
CA VAL A 520 -9.91 -7.69 7.29
C VAL A 520 -10.54 -6.29 7.31
N THR A 521 -11.87 -6.21 7.42
CA THR A 521 -12.61 -4.95 7.45
C THR A 521 -12.94 -4.46 8.85
N TRP A 522 -12.57 -5.20 9.91
CA TRP A 522 -12.80 -4.73 11.27
C TRP A 522 -11.93 -3.54 11.60
N PRO A 523 -12.49 -2.46 12.15
CA PRO A 523 -11.72 -1.24 12.44
C PRO A 523 -10.51 -1.46 13.34
N GLU A 524 -10.58 -2.42 14.26
CA GLU A 524 -9.51 -2.79 15.18
C GLU A 524 -8.29 -3.40 14.48
N PHE A 525 -8.44 -3.81 13.21
CA PHE A 525 -7.35 -4.23 12.33
C PHE A 525 -7.12 -3.23 11.19
N SER A 526 -8.19 -2.79 10.52
CA SER A 526 -8.07 -2.00 9.30
C SER A 526 -7.72 -0.52 9.51
N GLN A 527 -7.94 0.05 10.72
CA GLN A 527 -7.78 1.48 10.99
C GLN A 527 -6.64 1.82 11.96
N ILE A 528 -5.69 0.92 12.15
CA ILE A 528 -4.53 1.16 13.01
C ILE A 528 -3.36 1.62 12.16
N HIS A 529 -2.73 2.72 12.57
CA HIS A 529 -1.55 3.27 11.90
C HIS A 529 -0.29 2.43 12.25
N PRO A 530 0.64 2.16 11.31
CA PRO A 530 1.80 1.31 11.57
C PRO A 530 2.79 1.85 12.60
N ALA A 531 2.81 3.17 12.82
CA ALA A 531 3.71 3.82 13.78
C ALA A 531 3.07 4.16 15.13
N VAL A 532 1.95 3.52 15.49
CA VAL A 532 1.40 3.69 16.84
C VAL A 532 2.27 3.02 17.90
N PRO A 533 2.24 3.47 19.16
CA PRO A 533 2.95 2.81 20.26
C PRO A 533 2.59 1.32 20.40
N MET A 534 3.57 0.50 20.76
CA MET A 534 3.43 -0.95 20.84
C MET A 534 2.36 -1.42 21.84
N ASN A 535 2.12 -0.65 22.90
CA ASN A 535 1.05 -0.92 23.87
C ASN A 535 -0.36 -0.76 23.30
N GLN A 536 -0.52 -0.14 22.14
CA GLN A 536 -1.80 0.00 21.44
C GLN A 536 -2.11 -1.17 20.50
N VAL A 537 -1.15 -2.07 20.24
CA VAL A 537 -1.26 -3.15 19.24
C VAL A 537 -0.96 -4.54 19.81
N ILE A 538 -1.32 -4.76 21.08
CA ILE A 538 -1.07 -6.03 21.79
C ILE A 538 -1.76 -7.20 21.06
N GLY A 539 -2.95 -6.99 20.52
CA GLY A 539 -3.67 -8.03 19.76
C GLY A 539 -2.96 -8.42 18.46
N TYR A 540 -2.35 -7.46 17.75
CA TYR A 540 -1.47 -7.76 16.60
C TYR A 540 -0.22 -8.51 17.01
N GLN A 541 0.45 -8.09 18.09
CA GLN A 541 1.66 -8.75 18.58
C GLN A 541 1.39 -10.20 18.93
N GLN A 542 0.31 -10.46 19.65
CA GLN A 542 -0.07 -11.83 20.01
C GLN A 542 -0.41 -12.66 18.78
N MET A 543 -1.22 -12.13 17.85
CA MET A 543 -1.57 -12.83 16.61
C MET A 543 -0.32 -13.19 15.78
N ILE A 544 0.64 -12.27 15.67
CA ILE A 544 1.90 -12.48 14.95
C ILE A 544 2.72 -13.56 15.65
N SER A 545 2.88 -13.48 16.97
CA SER A 545 3.65 -14.47 17.75
C SER A 545 3.05 -15.88 17.65
N GLU A 546 1.74 -16.01 17.80
CA GLU A 546 1.06 -17.29 17.65
C GLU A 546 1.24 -17.89 16.24
N LEU A 547 1.19 -17.07 15.20
CA LEU A 547 1.43 -17.51 13.82
C LEU A 547 2.90 -17.91 13.59
N GLU A 548 3.86 -17.15 14.10
CA GLU A 548 5.29 -17.48 14.03
C GLU A 548 5.59 -18.82 14.72
N GLU A 549 4.99 -19.09 15.88
CA GLU A 549 5.11 -20.37 16.59
C GLU A 549 4.55 -21.55 15.77
N MET A 550 3.36 -21.39 15.18
CA MET A 550 2.76 -22.41 14.32
C MET A 550 3.60 -22.67 13.07
N LEU A 551 4.18 -21.64 12.48
CA LEU A 551 5.06 -21.77 11.32
C LEU A 551 6.40 -22.42 11.68
N CYS A 552 6.99 -22.11 12.82
CA CYS A 552 8.18 -22.82 13.33
C CYS A 552 7.92 -24.32 13.50
N GLU A 553 6.77 -24.67 14.11
CA GLU A 553 6.38 -26.07 14.29
C GLU A 553 6.16 -26.79 12.95
N THR A 554 5.55 -26.10 11.97
CA THR A 554 5.25 -26.68 10.65
C THR A 554 6.51 -26.89 9.81
N THR A 555 7.45 -25.94 9.85
CA THR A 555 8.64 -25.93 8.99
C THR A 555 9.88 -26.54 9.64
N GLY A 556 9.90 -26.64 10.98
CA GLY A 556 11.06 -27.10 11.74
C GLY A 556 12.16 -26.04 11.91
N TYR A 557 11.93 -24.80 11.49
CA TYR A 557 12.85 -23.68 11.75
C TYR A 557 12.74 -23.21 13.20
N SER A 558 13.85 -22.69 13.73
CA SER A 558 13.93 -22.17 15.10
C SER A 558 13.34 -20.77 15.26
N ALA A 559 13.17 -20.04 14.15
CA ALA A 559 12.56 -18.71 14.12
C ALA A 559 11.98 -18.41 12.74
N ILE A 560 10.92 -17.61 12.72
CA ILE A 560 10.24 -17.12 11.52
C ILE A 560 10.13 -15.61 11.61
N SER A 561 10.15 -14.92 10.49
CA SER A 561 9.82 -13.51 10.36
C SER A 561 8.68 -13.32 9.38
N LEU A 562 7.65 -12.60 9.79
CA LEU A 562 6.51 -12.20 8.96
C LEU A 562 6.69 -10.78 8.36
N GLN A 563 7.88 -10.17 8.49
CA GLN A 563 8.17 -8.83 7.96
C GLN A 563 8.09 -8.73 6.43
N PRO A 564 8.58 -9.71 5.64
CA PRO A 564 8.46 -9.62 4.19
C PRO A 564 6.98 -9.59 3.75
N ASN A 565 6.62 -8.58 2.97
CA ASN A 565 5.23 -8.31 2.56
C ASN A 565 4.82 -8.99 1.23
N SER A 566 5.65 -9.88 0.71
CA SER A 566 5.35 -10.74 -0.45
C SER A 566 6.31 -11.92 -0.52
N GLY A 567 5.97 -12.94 -1.32
CA GLY A 567 6.85 -14.09 -1.57
C GLY A 567 8.21 -13.68 -2.13
N ALA A 568 8.24 -12.83 -3.15
CA ALA A 568 9.47 -12.32 -3.73
C ALA A 568 10.34 -11.52 -2.73
N GLN A 569 9.71 -10.76 -1.83
CA GLN A 569 10.44 -10.05 -0.77
C GLN A 569 10.97 -11.01 0.30
N GLY A 570 10.28 -12.12 0.57
CA GLY A 570 10.76 -13.18 1.45
C GLY A 570 12.01 -13.87 0.89
N GLU A 571 12.00 -14.21 -0.40
CA GLU A 571 13.17 -14.76 -1.10
C GLU A 571 14.36 -13.79 -1.06
N TYR A 572 14.12 -12.51 -1.36
CA TYR A 572 15.13 -11.47 -1.33
C TYR A 572 15.72 -11.27 0.08
N ALA A 573 14.87 -11.19 1.10
CA ALA A 573 15.31 -11.06 2.51
C ALA A 573 16.16 -12.25 2.95
N GLY A 574 15.77 -13.47 2.58
CA GLY A 574 16.53 -14.69 2.83
C GLY A 574 17.93 -14.64 2.19
N LEU A 575 18.02 -14.24 0.92
CA LEU A 575 19.30 -14.11 0.22
C LEU A 575 20.19 -13.02 0.83
N ILE A 576 19.63 -11.89 1.24
CA ILE A 576 20.37 -10.81 1.94
C ILE A 576 20.88 -11.30 3.29
N ALA A 577 20.08 -12.04 4.06
CA ALA A 577 20.50 -12.62 5.34
C ALA A 577 21.67 -13.62 5.16
N ILE A 578 21.58 -14.52 4.18
CA ILE A 578 22.64 -15.47 3.83
C ILE A 578 23.92 -14.72 3.42
N ARG A 579 23.81 -13.71 2.57
CA ARG A 579 24.93 -12.87 2.16
C ARG A 579 25.57 -12.16 3.35
N GLY A 580 24.76 -11.59 4.25
CA GLY A 580 25.23 -10.96 5.49
C GLY A 580 26.00 -11.92 6.38
N TYR A 581 25.48 -13.15 6.55
CA TYR A 581 26.16 -14.20 7.30
C TYR A 581 27.53 -14.52 6.72
N HIS A 582 27.64 -14.75 5.41
CA HIS A 582 28.94 -15.05 4.79
C HIS A 582 29.91 -13.88 4.90
N ARG A 583 29.48 -12.66 4.64
CA ARG A 583 30.33 -11.46 4.77
C ARG A 583 30.84 -11.20 6.20
N SER A 584 30.06 -11.54 7.21
CA SER A 584 30.48 -11.40 8.62
C SER A 584 31.58 -12.38 9.02
N ARG A 585 31.85 -13.40 8.21
CA ARG A 585 32.84 -14.44 8.44
C ARG A 585 34.05 -14.39 7.48
N GLY A 586 34.15 -13.41 6.60
CA GLY A 586 35.20 -13.22 5.59
C GLY A 586 34.73 -13.75 4.24
#